data_a82b3c58636822032710bd1f4f2c297f
#
_entry.id   a82b3c58636822032710bd1f4f2c297f
#
_cell.length_a   1.000
_cell.length_b   1.000
_cell.length_c   1.000
_cell.angle_alpha   90.00
_cell.angle_beta   90.00
_cell.angle_gamma   90.00
#
_symmetry.space_group_name_H-M   'P 1'
#
loop_
_entity.id
_entity.type
_entity.pdbx_description
1 polymer ?
#
loop_
_entity_poly.entity_id
_entity_poly.type
_entity_poly.pdbx_seq_one_letter_code
_entity_poly.pdbx_strand_id
1 'polypeptide(L)'
;MSDQSSTSSRAWLLTYLKRYRGLLLLGSLCELVSVALSLLIPRLIGRAIDHLGQAGVSYQTLWQAAATIMGVTVVSGIFFYFQQRTMVTTSRYIDYDLRHDFYSHLQRLPLEFYQSHRTGDLMARWTSDLGMVRQLVGQAIIYIERSLFRVLIVIPFMLLISVKLTLLLLITMPLVSLTVRYFGRRIRERFEEIQAFFGEICSRTQENLTGVRVVRAYMQEQNEISEFRHLNRQYIDRNLKLVRLSAIFRPLISLLTGVGFVVIFWVGGGETVQGRMTVGDFVAFNLYFGLLIWPLTAIGYITNVLQRGAVSLKRIHDIMLVEPVISDGPNTRSSIELKGRIEFRDLTFRYTPEGPPVLSRINLVVEPGQVVAFAGQTGSGKSTLMNLIPRLLDAEPGMVLIDGHPIRELSLQQLRASIGYVPQETVLFSETLAENIAFGAPDAQQIEIEESGELAGLSEDVNGFPERYQTLVGERGITLSGGQKQRTAIARAVIRRPRILILDDALSAVDTYTEHQILEQLRDEMRQQTMVIVSHRISTIKGADLICVLDQGEIVMRGTHDELMRTGGKYVDLCERQALEEQLAAT
;
A
#
# COMPACT_ATOMS: atom_id res chain seq x y z
N MET A 1 15.24 21.43 -3.51
CA MET A 1 14.60 20.50 -2.56
C MET A 1 14.54 19.04 -3.03
N SER A 2 14.65 18.70 -4.32
CA SER A 2 14.56 17.30 -4.82
C SER A 2 15.78 16.41 -4.49
N ASP A 3 16.95 16.98 -4.30
CA ASP A 3 18.20 16.19 -4.15
C ASP A 3 18.48 15.75 -2.69
N GLN A 4 18.05 16.53 -1.70
CA GLN A 4 18.20 16.16 -0.28
C GLN A 4 17.25 15.02 0.13
N SER A 5 16.03 14.97 -0.41
CA SER A 5 15.06 13.89 -0.12
C SER A 5 15.47 12.55 -0.74
N SER A 6 16.16 12.55 -1.88
CA SER A 6 16.64 11.31 -2.53
C SER A 6 17.83 10.70 -1.78
N THR A 7 18.68 11.51 -1.19
CA THR A 7 19.81 11.06 -0.35
C THR A 7 19.30 10.45 0.96
N SER A 8 18.23 11.02 1.53
CA SER A 8 17.57 10.51 2.73
C SER A 8 16.89 9.15 2.49
N SER A 9 16.16 8.97 1.39
CA SER A 9 15.49 7.70 1.08
C SER A 9 16.46 6.54 0.83
N ARG A 10 17.61 6.81 0.19
CA ARG A 10 18.69 5.82 0.03
C ARG A 10 19.34 5.45 1.36
N ALA A 11 19.61 6.45 2.23
CA ALA A 11 20.14 6.20 3.57
C ALA A 11 19.18 5.34 4.40
N TRP A 12 17.87 5.61 4.30
CA TRP A 12 16.83 4.80 4.93
C TRP A 12 16.84 3.35 4.45
N LEU A 13 16.91 3.08 3.14
CA LEU A 13 17.02 1.72 2.61
C LEU A 13 18.29 1.02 3.10
N LEU A 14 19.40 1.75 3.23
CA LEU A 14 20.66 1.20 3.75
C LEU A 14 20.53 0.67 5.19
N THR A 15 19.62 1.17 6.01
CA THR A 15 19.40 0.65 7.36
C THR A 15 18.87 -0.80 7.31
N TYR A 16 17.96 -1.10 6.39
CA TYR A 16 17.46 -2.47 6.17
C TYR A 16 18.54 -3.38 5.57
N LEU A 17 19.31 -2.90 4.59
CA LEU A 17 20.41 -3.68 4.02
C LEU A 17 21.49 -4.01 5.06
N LYS A 18 21.83 -3.06 5.95
CA LYS A 18 22.77 -3.30 7.04
C LYS A 18 22.32 -4.37 8.03
N ARG A 19 21.02 -4.50 8.28
CA ARG A 19 20.43 -5.54 9.15
C ARG A 19 20.74 -6.94 8.62
N TYR A 20 20.75 -7.11 7.29
CA TYR A 20 20.98 -8.40 6.62
C TYR A 20 22.35 -8.51 5.95
N ARG A 21 23.33 -7.66 6.35
CA ARG A 21 24.67 -7.61 5.76
C ARG A 21 25.40 -8.97 5.68
N GLY A 22 25.24 -9.81 6.70
CA GLY A 22 25.88 -11.13 6.72
C GLY A 22 25.37 -12.05 5.61
N LEU A 23 24.04 -12.09 5.40
CA LEU A 23 23.43 -12.88 4.33
C LEU A 23 23.76 -12.32 2.95
N LEU A 24 23.77 -10.99 2.79
CA LEU A 24 24.17 -10.33 1.54
C LEU A 24 25.62 -10.66 1.20
N LEU A 25 26.55 -10.52 2.15
CA LEU A 25 27.97 -10.88 1.94
C LEU A 25 28.16 -12.35 1.60
N LEU A 26 27.44 -13.26 2.29
CA LEU A 26 27.49 -14.69 1.98
C LEU A 26 26.99 -14.98 0.57
N GLY A 27 25.87 -14.36 0.17
CA GLY A 27 25.32 -14.48 -1.18
C GLY A 27 26.28 -13.94 -2.25
N SER A 28 26.88 -12.77 -2.03
CA SER A 28 27.89 -12.17 -2.94
C SER A 28 29.13 -13.03 -3.05
N LEU A 29 29.60 -13.63 -1.95
CA LEU A 29 30.73 -14.56 -1.96
C LEU A 29 30.39 -15.82 -2.76
N CYS A 30 29.21 -16.41 -2.56
CA CYS A 30 28.75 -17.55 -3.34
C CYS A 30 28.63 -17.21 -4.84
N GLU A 31 28.15 -16.02 -5.20
CA GLU A 31 28.12 -15.56 -6.60
C GLU A 31 29.52 -15.42 -7.18
N LEU A 32 30.45 -14.82 -6.45
CA LEU A 32 31.85 -14.68 -6.89
C LEU A 32 32.48 -16.04 -7.16
N VAL A 33 32.34 -17.00 -6.23
CA VAL A 33 32.87 -18.36 -6.37
C VAL A 33 32.20 -19.08 -7.57
N SER A 34 30.88 -19.01 -7.68
CA SER A 34 30.13 -19.63 -8.77
C SER A 34 30.58 -19.08 -10.12
N VAL A 35 30.68 -17.74 -10.25
CA VAL A 35 31.15 -17.11 -11.48
C VAL A 35 32.60 -17.49 -11.78
N ALA A 36 33.50 -17.44 -10.80
CA ALA A 36 34.90 -17.81 -10.98
C ALA A 36 35.06 -19.26 -11.47
N LEU A 37 34.35 -20.20 -10.85
CA LEU A 37 34.36 -21.62 -11.26
C LEU A 37 33.77 -21.79 -12.67
N SER A 38 32.64 -21.14 -12.99
CA SER A 38 32.02 -21.22 -14.31
C SER A 38 32.93 -20.68 -15.42
N LEU A 39 33.79 -19.71 -15.11
CA LEU A 39 34.74 -19.12 -16.05
C LEU A 39 36.03 -19.96 -16.24
N LEU A 40 36.26 -20.98 -15.41
CA LEU A 40 37.30 -21.98 -15.69
C LEU A 40 36.89 -22.97 -16.79
N ILE A 41 35.59 -23.18 -17.02
CA ILE A 41 35.05 -24.17 -17.96
C ILE A 41 35.57 -23.91 -19.39
N PRO A 42 35.52 -22.69 -19.99
CA PRO A 42 36.09 -22.45 -21.31
C PRO A 42 37.59 -22.82 -21.41
N ARG A 43 38.35 -22.53 -20.34
CA ARG A 43 39.79 -22.88 -20.33
C ARG A 43 40.01 -24.38 -20.24
N LEU A 44 39.21 -25.11 -19.48
CA LEU A 44 39.29 -26.57 -19.40
C LEU A 44 38.90 -27.23 -20.73
N ILE A 45 37.86 -26.71 -21.41
CA ILE A 45 37.45 -27.16 -22.74
C ILE A 45 38.59 -26.91 -23.73
N GLY A 46 39.19 -25.72 -23.70
CA GLY A 46 40.31 -25.40 -24.57
C GLY A 46 41.48 -26.37 -24.42
N ARG A 47 41.90 -26.63 -23.17
CA ARG A 47 42.95 -27.61 -22.85
C ARG A 47 42.59 -29.03 -23.31
N ALA A 48 41.36 -29.46 -23.12
CA ALA A 48 40.88 -30.75 -23.57
C ALA A 48 40.97 -30.88 -25.10
N ILE A 49 40.66 -29.84 -25.85
CA ILE A 49 40.77 -29.77 -27.32
C ILE A 49 42.25 -29.84 -27.74
N ASP A 50 43.13 -29.10 -27.09
CA ASP A 50 44.57 -29.15 -27.40
C ASP A 50 45.18 -30.55 -27.16
N HIS A 51 44.72 -31.23 -26.12
CA HIS A 51 45.13 -32.64 -25.91
C HIS A 51 44.60 -33.56 -27.00
N LEU A 52 43.39 -33.38 -27.51
CA LEU A 52 42.84 -34.17 -28.62
C LEU A 52 43.66 -34.06 -29.91
N GLY A 53 44.34 -32.93 -30.12
CA GLY A 53 45.20 -32.70 -31.28
C GLY A 53 46.56 -33.42 -31.20
N GLN A 54 46.92 -34.05 -30.06
CA GLN A 54 48.20 -34.75 -29.87
C GLN A 54 48.08 -36.22 -30.29
N ALA A 55 49.09 -36.76 -30.97
CA ALA A 55 49.12 -38.15 -31.36
C ALA A 55 49.25 -39.06 -30.12
N GLY A 56 48.35 -40.06 -29.98
CA GLY A 56 48.39 -41.01 -28.88
C GLY A 56 47.52 -40.71 -27.67
N VAL A 57 46.47 -39.87 -27.83
CA VAL A 57 45.54 -39.56 -26.72
C VAL A 57 44.79 -40.80 -26.25
N SER A 58 44.88 -41.05 -24.94
CA SER A 58 44.15 -42.15 -24.27
C SER A 58 42.69 -41.74 -23.98
N TYR A 59 41.76 -42.68 -24.10
CA TYR A 59 40.40 -42.54 -23.59
C TYR A 59 40.36 -42.10 -22.13
N GLN A 60 41.34 -42.53 -21.32
CA GLN A 60 41.47 -42.14 -19.93
C GLN A 60 41.66 -40.62 -19.76
N THR A 61 42.47 -39.97 -20.62
CA THR A 61 42.69 -38.50 -20.61
C THR A 61 41.39 -37.75 -20.91
N LEU A 62 40.59 -38.28 -21.87
CA LEU A 62 39.28 -37.69 -22.20
C LEU A 62 38.28 -37.80 -21.04
N TRP A 63 38.23 -38.98 -20.40
CA TRP A 63 37.40 -39.19 -19.20
C TRP A 63 37.81 -38.26 -18.08
N GLN A 64 39.10 -38.06 -17.82
CA GLN A 64 39.58 -37.14 -16.79
C GLN A 64 39.20 -35.70 -17.09
N ALA A 65 39.33 -35.25 -18.35
CA ALA A 65 38.92 -33.90 -18.76
C ALA A 65 37.39 -33.72 -18.59
N ALA A 66 36.59 -34.69 -19.06
CA ALA A 66 35.13 -34.66 -18.91
C ALA A 66 34.70 -34.67 -17.43
N ALA A 67 35.32 -35.54 -16.61
CA ALA A 67 35.04 -35.57 -15.18
C ALA A 67 35.42 -34.27 -14.46
N THR A 68 36.53 -33.64 -14.84
CA THR A 68 36.96 -32.36 -14.29
C THR A 68 35.97 -31.24 -14.65
N ILE A 69 35.55 -31.13 -15.92
CA ILE A 69 34.55 -30.16 -16.37
C ILE A 69 33.22 -30.39 -15.65
N MET A 70 32.78 -31.67 -15.54
CA MET A 70 31.57 -32.03 -14.83
C MET A 70 31.67 -31.64 -13.35
N GLY A 71 32.78 -31.95 -12.68
CA GLY A 71 33.02 -31.60 -11.27
C GLY A 71 32.96 -30.08 -11.04
N VAL A 72 33.64 -29.29 -11.85
CA VAL A 72 33.62 -27.84 -11.77
C VAL A 72 32.21 -27.30 -12.02
N THR A 73 31.48 -27.86 -12.98
CA THR A 73 30.10 -27.44 -13.28
C THR A 73 29.15 -27.72 -12.11
N VAL A 74 29.25 -28.91 -11.51
CA VAL A 74 28.44 -29.29 -10.35
C VAL A 74 28.74 -28.39 -9.15
N VAL A 75 30.01 -28.17 -8.83
CA VAL A 75 30.41 -27.29 -7.72
C VAL A 75 29.95 -25.85 -7.97
N SER A 76 30.16 -25.34 -9.18
CA SER A 76 29.64 -24.02 -9.57
C SER A 76 28.12 -23.92 -9.40
N GLY A 77 27.39 -24.97 -9.82
CA GLY A 77 25.93 -25.06 -9.66
C GLY A 77 25.47 -25.05 -8.20
N ILE A 78 26.21 -25.72 -7.33
CA ILE A 78 25.94 -25.72 -5.87
C ILE A 78 26.10 -24.29 -5.31
N PHE A 79 27.18 -23.61 -5.62
CA PHE A 79 27.38 -22.23 -5.18
C PHE A 79 26.33 -21.28 -5.77
N PHE A 80 25.95 -21.46 -7.03
CA PHE A 80 24.87 -20.73 -7.67
C PHE A 80 23.54 -20.93 -6.95
N TYR A 81 23.21 -22.16 -6.55
CA TYR A 81 22.00 -22.46 -5.78
C TYR A 81 22.01 -21.73 -4.42
N PHE A 82 23.11 -21.80 -3.68
CA PHE A 82 23.21 -21.11 -2.40
C PHE A 82 23.14 -19.58 -2.56
N GLN A 83 23.78 -19.01 -3.56
CA GLN A 83 23.68 -17.61 -3.90
C GLN A 83 22.23 -17.21 -4.16
N GLN A 84 21.57 -17.93 -5.07
CA GLN A 84 20.20 -17.63 -5.46
C GLN A 84 19.24 -17.73 -4.26
N ARG A 85 19.36 -18.81 -3.49
CA ARG A 85 18.58 -19.00 -2.26
C ARG A 85 18.80 -17.87 -1.26
N THR A 86 20.06 -17.54 -0.96
CA THR A 86 20.40 -16.54 0.06
C THR A 86 19.95 -15.15 -0.35
N MET A 87 20.25 -14.70 -1.57
CA MET A 87 19.91 -13.37 -2.07
C MET A 87 18.39 -13.15 -2.19
N VAL A 88 17.68 -14.15 -2.76
CA VAL A 88 16.22 -14.07 -2.89
C VAL A 88 15.55 -14.09 -1.52
N THR A 89 15.99 -14.97 -0.61
CA THR A 89 15.44 -15.02 0.75
C THR A 89 15.67 -13.69 1.49
N THR A 90 16.88 -13.14 1.39
CA THR A 90 17.19 -11.84 2.00
C THR A 90 16.30 -10.72 1.46
N SER A 91 16.07 -10.68 0.15
CA SER A 91 15.16 -9.68 -0.44
C SER A 91 13.72 -9.82 0.05
N ARG A 92 13.28 -11.07 0.39
CA ARG A 92 11.95 -11.32 0.98
C ARG A 92 11.86 -10.87 2.43
N TYR A 93 12.91 -11.07 3.23
CA TYR A 93 12.94 -10.56 4.60
C TYR A 93 12.92 -9.03 4.63
N ILE A 94 13.66 -8.37 3.75
CA ILE A 94 13.61 -6.92 3.63
C ILE A 94 12.22 -6.43 3.18
N ASP A 95 11.57 -7.11 2.23
CA ASP A 95 10.21 -6.81 1.80
C ASP A 95 9.20 -6.96 2.96
N TYR A 96 9.36 -8.02 3.77
CA TYR A 96 8.54 -8.25 4.96
C TYR A 96 8.70 -7.13 5.98
N ASP A 97 9.94 -6.78 6.35
CA ASP A 97 10.23 -5.71 7.32
C ASP A 97 9.66 -4.36 6.83
N LEU A 98 9.89 -4.02 5.54
CA LEU A 98 9.37 -2.79 4.93
C LEU A 98 7.83 -2.75 4.95
N ARG A 99 7.16 -3.86 4.67
CA ARG A 99 5.69 -3.95 4.74
C ARG A 99 5.19 -3.78 6.15
N HIS A 100 5.82 -4.47 7.09
CA HIS A 100 5.46 -4.37 8.51
C HIS A 100 5.61 -2.95 9.02
N ASP A 101 6.74 -2.31 8.79
CA ASP A 101 7.01 -0.96 9.26
C ASP A 101 6.09 0.07 8.59
N PHE A 102 5.86 -0.06 7.27
CA PHE A 102 4.97 0.80 6.52
C PHE A 102 3.51 0.69 7.00
N TYR A 103 3.02 -0.55 7.21
CA TYR A 103 1.67 -0.78 7.73
C TYR A 103 1.52 -0.25 9.15
N SER A 104 2.48 -0.54 10.03
CA SER A 104 2.49 -0.05 11.41
C SER A 104 2.51 1.48 11.47
N HIS A 105 3.22 2.12 10.52
CA HIS A 105 3.25 3.57 10.40
C HIS A 105 1.90 4.12 9.95
N LEU A 106 1.31 3.55 8.89
CA LEU A 106 -0.01 3.95 8.41
C LEU A 106 -1.07 3.90 9.54
N GLN A 107 -1.07 2.87 10.38
CA GLN A 107 -2.04 2.76 11.50
C GLN A 107 -1.92 3.87 12.56
N ARG A 108 -0.82 4.61 12.56
CA ARG A 108 -0.56 5.72 13.52
C ARG A 108 -0.83 7.10 12.94
N LEU A 109 -1.02 7.21 11.63
CA LEU A 109 -1.24 8.51 10.98
C LEU A 109 -2.61 9.08 11.33
N PRO A 110 -2.73 10.43 11.44
CA PRO A 110 -3.98 11.10 11.81
C PRO A 110 -5.03 11.00 10.70
N LEU A 111 -6.30 11.21 11.08
CA LEU A 111 -7.44 11.15 10.15
C LEU A 111 -7.30 12.11 8.95
N GLU A 112 -6.72 13.29 9.16
CA GLU A 112 -6.48 14.30 8.11
C GLU A 112 -5.61 13.77 6.97
N PHE A 113 -4.64 12.89 7.30
CA PHE A 113 -3.83 12.23 6.28
C PHE A 113 -4.70 11.40 5.32
N TYR A 114 -5.66 10.64 5.86
CA TYR A 114 -6.56 9.79 5.08
C TYR A 114 -7.60 10.59 4.29
N GLN A 115 -7.99 11.77 4.77
CA GLN A 115 -8.87 12.68 4.05
C GLN A 115 -8.15 13.33 2.85
N SER A 116 -6.84 13.57 2.96
CA SER A 116 -6.03 14.18 1.88
C SER A 116 -5.45 13.15 0.90
N HIS A 117 -5.38 11.87 1.25
CA HIS A 117 -4.80 10.80 0.44
C HIS A 117 -5.84 9.75 0.06
N ARG A 118 -5.95 9.46 -1.24
CA ARG A 118 -6.88 8.43 -1.72
C ARG A 118 -6.40 7.04 -1.31
N THR A 119 -7.29 6.21 -0.76
CA THR A 119 -6.99 4.82 -0.38
C THR A 119 -6.36 4.02 -1.52
N GLY A 120 -6.81 4.22 -2.76
CA GLY A 120 -6.23 3.55 -3.94
C GLY A 120 -4.75 3.89 -4.18
N ASP A 121 -4.31 5.13 -3.91
CA ASP A 121 -2.89 5.51 -4.00
C ASP A 121 -2.06 4.82 -2.91
N LEU A 122 -2.57 4.75 -1.68
CA LEU A 122 -1.93 4.02 -0.58
C LEU A 122 -1.81 2.53 -0.89
N MET A 123 -2.85 1.92 -1.47
CA MET A 123 -2.84 0.52 -1.92
C MET A 123 -1.84 0.29 -3.06
N ALA A 124 -1.72 1.23 -4.01
CA ALA A 124 -0.69 1.15 -5.06
C ALA A 124 0.73 1.17 -4.48
N ARG A 125 0.98 1.98 -3.45
CA ARG A 125 2.27 2.02 -2.73
C ARG A 125 2.52 0.72 -1.97
N TRP A 126 1.50 0.19 -1.29
CA TRP A 126 1.56 -1.08 -0.58
C TRP A 126 1.87 -2.29 -1.49
N THR A 127 1.29 -2.34 -2.67
CA THR A 127 1.42 -3.49 -3.59
C THR A 127 2.54 -3.29 -4.60
N SER A 128 2.42 -2.28 -5.45
CA SER A 128 3.29 -2.05 -6.60
C SER A 128 4.64 -1.47 -6.19
N ASP A 129 4.65 -0.38 -5.39
CA ASP A 129 5.90 0.30 -5.07
C ASP A 129 6.80 -0.54 -4.16
N LEU A 130 6.27 -1.21 -3.12
CA LEU A 130 7.05 -2.15 -2.31
C LEU A 130 7.58 -3.32 -3.15
N GLY A 131 6.79 -3.82 -4.12
CA GLY A 131 7.25 -4.80 -5.09
C GLY A 131 8.45 -4.33 -5.93
N MET A 132 8.47 -3.05 -6.35
CA MET A 132 9.61 -2.45 -7.06
C MET A 132 10.84 -2.29 -6.16
N VAL A 133 10.67 -1.90 -4.90
CA VAL A 133 11.78 -1.82 -3.94
C VAL A 133 12.37 -3.21 -3.68
N ARG A 134 11.55 -4.24 -3.57
CA ARG A 134 12.03 -5.63 -3.47
C ARG A 134 12.85 -6.05 -4.69
N GLN A 135 12.42 -5.70 -5.91
CA GLN A 135 13.20 -5.97 -7.13
C GLN A 135 14.55 -5.22 -7.10
N LEU A 136 14.56 -4.00 -6.57
CA LEU A 136 15.77 -3.19 -6.41
C LEU A 136 16.79 -3.87 -5.48
N VAL A 137 16.36 -4.34 -4.30
CA VAL A 137 17.25 -4.98 -3.32
C VAL A 137 17.57 -6.45 -3.62
N GLY A 138 16.78 -7.10 -4.47
CA GLY A 138 16.99 -8.49 -4.88
C GLY A 138 17.64 -8.59 -6.27
N GLN A 139 16.81 -8.57 -7.30
CA GLN A 139 17.24 -8.84 -8.68
C GLN A 139 18.27 -7.86 -9.21
N ALA A 140 18.15 -6.55 -8.90
CA ALA A 140 19.11 -5.58 -9.40
C ALA A 140 20.51 -5.82 -8.82
N ILE A 141 20.62 -6.11 -7.51
CA ILE A 141 21.91 -6.43 -6.88
C ILE A 141 22.52 -7.68 -7.52
N ILE A 142 21.75 -8.76 -7.64
CA ILE A 142 22.21 -10.02 -8.27
C ILE A 142 22.73 -9.77 -9.69
N TYR A 143 22.02 -9.01 -10.51
CA TYR A 143 22.42 -8.76 -11.89
C TYR A 143 23.62 -7.84 -12.00
N ILE A 144 23.74 -6.85 -11.11
CA ILE A 144 24.91 -5.97 -11.04
C ILE A 144 26.14 -6.78 -10.65
N GLU A 145 26.08 -7.55 -9.56
CA GLU A 145 27.20 -8.38 -9.09
C GLU A 145 27.64 -9.39 -10.13
N ARG A 146 26.68 -10.11 -10.71
CA ARG A 146 26.97 -11.10 -11.77
C ARG A 146 27.62 -10.48 -13.00
N SER A 147 27.12 -9.34 -13.44
CA SER A 147 27.69 -8.61 -14.58
C SER A 147 29.09 -8.10 -14.26
N LEU A 148 29.27 -7.53 -13.09
CA LEU A 148 30.54 -6.99 -12.62
C LEU A 148 31.61 -8.10 -12.50
N PHE A 149 31.30 -9.19 -11.80
CA PHE A 149 32.23 -10.30 -11.60
C PHE A 149 32.60 -10.97 -12.93
N ARG A 150 31.62 -11.19 -13.82
CA ARG A 150 31.91 -11.74 -15.16
C ARG A 150 32.87 -10.87 -15.93
N VAL A 151 32.61 -9.57 -16.02
CA VAL A 151 33.49 -8.65 -16.77
C VAL A 151 34.89 -8.59 -16.14
N LEU A 152 34.96 -8.48 -14.80
CA LEU A 152 36.24 -8.41 -14.08
C LEU A 152 37.09 -9.68 -14.21
N ILE A 153 36.47 -10.86 -14.39
CA ILE A 153 37.22 -12.12 -14.47
C ILE A 153 37.46 -12.51 -15.94
N VAL A 154 36.46 -12.34 -16.84
CA VAL A 154 36.58 -12.76 -18.24
C VAL A 154 37.64 -11.93 -18.99
N ILE A 155 37.68 -10.61 -18.80
CA ILE A 155 38.63 -9.77 -19.51
C ILE A 155 40.09 -10.16 -19.23
N PRO A 156 40.56 -10.36 -17.98
CA PRO A 156 41.87 -10.91 -17.71
C PRO A 156 42.17 -12.27 -18.39
N PHE A 157 41.21 -13.21 -18.35
CA PHE A 157 41.39 -14.50 -19.04
C PHE A 157 41.56 -14.33 -20.55
N MET A 158 40.81 -13.43 -21.20
CA MET A 158 40.95 -13.12 -22.61
C MET A 158 42.30 -12.43 -22.91
N LEU A 159 42.75 -11.51 -22.04
CA LEU A 159 44.07 -10.87 -22.18
C LEU A 159 45.22 -11.88 -22.05
N LEU A 160 45.11 -12.88 -21.18
CA LEU A 160 46.11 -13.95 -21.03
C LEU A 160 46.20 -14.86 -22.26
N ILE A 161 45.11 -14.98 -23.06
CA ILE A 161 45.09 -15.75 -24.29
C ILE A 161 45.67 -14.93 -25.43
N SER A 162 45.13 -13.73 -25.68
CA SER A 162 45.61 -12.84 -26.74
C SER A 162 45.25 -11.37 -26.47
N VAL A 163 46.23 -10.55 -26.19
CA VAL A 163 46.07 -9.11 -25.99
C VAL A 163 45.50 -8.46 -27.25
N LYS A 164 46.02 -8.83 -28.42
CA LYS A 164 45.62 -8.26 -29.73
C LYS A 164 44.13 -8.50 -30.01
N LEU A 165 43.64 -9.74 -29.84
CA LEU A 165 42.22 -10.08 -30.04
C LEU A 165 41.33 -9.39 -29.03
N THR A 166 41.73 -9.35 -27.76
CA THR A 166 40.96 -8.72 -26.71
C THR A 166 40.75 -7.23 -26.96
N LEU A 167 41.83 -6.52 -27.37
CA LEU A 167 41.74 -5.10 -27.69
C LEU A 167 40.85 -4.83 -28.90
N LEU A 168 40.95 -5.66 -29.96
CA LEU A 168 40.08 -5.55 -31.13
C LEU A 168 38.59 -5.73 -30.75
N LEU A 169 38.28 -6.69 -29.91
CA LEU A 169 36.90 -6.90 -29.44
C LEU A 169 36.42 -5.81 -28.50
N LEU A 170 37.28 -5.28 -27.66
CA LEU A 170 36.93 -4.14 -26.81
C LEU A 170 36.55 -2.89 -27.61
N ILE A 171 37.00 -2.75 -28.84
CA ILE A 171 36.56 -1.70 -29.77
C ILE A 171 35.14 -1.97 -30.31
N THR A 172 34.74 -3.22 -30.47
CA THR A 172 33.37 -3.57 -30.92
C THR A 172 32.31 -3.48 -29.82
N MET A 173 32.71 -3.67 -28.57
CA MET A 173 31.80 -3.65 -27.42
C MET A 173 31.05 -2.32 -27.18
N PRO A 174 31.67 -1.13 -27.28
CA PRO A 174 30.98 0.14 -27.23
C PRO A 174 29.88 0.28 -28.28
N LEU A 175 30.08 -0.27 -29.50
CA LEU A 175 29.07 -0.21 -30.56
C LEU A 175 27.81 -1.00 -30.16
N VAL A 176 27.98 -2.20 -29.58
CA VAL A 176 26.86 -3.00 -29.04
C VAL A 176 26.18 -2.23 -27.93
N SER A 177 26.93 -1.68 -26.97
CA SER A 177 26.38 -0.91 -25.85
C SER A 177 25.61 0.33 -26.30
N LEU A 178 26.12 1.06 -27.28
CA LEU A 178 25.47 2.23 -27.88
C LEU A 178 24.16 1.84 -28.58
N THR A 179 24.15 0.72 -29.30
CA THR A 179 22.97 0.16 -29.96
C THR A 179 21.90 -0.22 -28.91
N VAL A 180 22.31 -0.95 -27.87
CA VAL A 180 21.41 -1.31 -26.75
C VAL A 180 20.83 -0.06 -26.09
N ARG A 181 21.66 0.97 -25.85
CA ARG A 181 21.21 2.24 -25.26
C ARG A 181 20.24 2.99 -26.16
N TYR A 182 20.52 3.11 -27.44
CA TYR A 182 19.67 3.81 -28.42
C TYR A 182 18.31 3.13 -28.58
N PHE A 183 18.30 1.84 -28.91
CA PHE A 183 17.06 1.09 -29.09
C PHE A 183 16.32 0.91 -27.78
N GLY A 184 17.01 0.65 -26.67
CA GLY A 184 16.41 0.50 -25.36
C GLY A 184 15.64 1.75 -24.92
N ARG A 185 16.20 2.96 -25.21
CA ARG A 185 15.52 4.23 -24.96
C ARG A 185 14.25 4.36 -25.81
N ARG A 186 14.36 4.13 -27.13
CA ARG A 186 13.23 4.23 -28.08
C ARG A 186 12.12 3.22 -27.78
N ILE A 187 12.48 1.98 -27.44
CA ILE A 187 11.52 0.94 -27.04
C ILE A 187 10.79 1.36 -25.77
N ARG A 188 11.50 1.94 -24.80
CA ARG A 188 10.90 2.42 -23.55
C ARG A 188 9.91 3.55 -23.79
N GLU A 189 10.30 4.58 -24.55
CA GLU A 189 9.42 5.71 -24.91
C GLU A 189 8.12 5.21 -25.57
N ARG A 190 8.22 4.28 -26.51
CA ARG A 190 7.04 3.67 -27.15
C ARG A 190 6.20 2.82 -26.20
N PHE A 191 6.85 2.10 -25.30
CA PHE A 191 6.14 1.30 -24.31
C PHE A 191 5.38 2.19 -23.30
N GLU A 192 5.97 3.31 -22.88
CA GLU A 192 5.31 4.29 -22.01
C GLU A 192 4.08 4.92 -22.70
N GLU A 193 4.18 5.28 -23.99
CA GLU A 193 3.05 5.76 -24.80
C GLU A 193 1.92 4.71 -24.87
N ILE A 194 2.25 3.44 -25.05
CA ILE A 194 1.28 2.33 -25.08
C ILE A 194 0.63 2.14 -23.72
N GLN A 195 1.40 2.20 -22.64
CA GLN A 195 0.86 2.04 -21.26
C GLN A 195 -0.08 3.20 -20.88
N ALA A 196 0.28 4.43 -21.23
CA ALA A 196 -0.60 5.58 -21.02
C ALA A 196 -1.93 5.41 -21.77
N PHE A 197 -1.88 4.99 -23.02
CA PHE A 197 -3.07 4.76 -23.83
C PHE A 197 -3.90 3.56 -23.36
N PHE A 198 -3.24 2.51 -22.87
CA PHE A 198 -3.93 1.38 -22.25
C PHE A 198 -4.67 1.82 -20.97
N GLY A 199 -4.08 2.75 -20.20
CA GLY A 199 -4.77 3.38 -19.06
C GLY A 199 -6.06 4.10 -19.47
N GLU A 200 -6.06 4.79 -20.62
CA GLU A 200 -7.26 5.43 -21.19
C GLU A 200 -8.34 4.41 -21.55
N ILE A 201 -7.96 3.29 -22.19
CA ILE A 201 -8.87 2.18 -22.49
C ILE A 201 -9.47 1.59 -21.21
N CYS A 202 -8.65 1.35 -20.19
CA CYS A 202 -9.10 0.82 -18.90
C CYS A 202 -10.08 1.78 -18.21
N SER A 203 -9.78 3.08 -18.21
CA SER A 203 -10.66 4.11 -17.63
C SER A 203 -12.03 4.13 -18.33
N ARG A 204 -12.04 4.11 -19.68
CA ARG A 204 -13.27 4.06 -20.47
C ARG A 204 -14.08 2.78 -20.20
N THR A 205 -13.40 1.63 -20.11
CA THR A 205 -14.03 0.36 -19.77
C THR A 205 -14.65 0.40 -18.37
N GLN A 206 -13.93 0.93 -17.39
CA GLN A 206 -14.43 1.07 -16.02
C GLN A 206 -15.66 1.98 -15.97
N GLU A 207 -15.63 3.11 -16.69
CA GLU A 207 -16.75 4.04 -16.78
C GLU A 207 -18.01 3.34 -17.37
N ASN A 208 -17.84 2.61 -18.47
CA ASN A 208 -18.93 1.88 -19.11
C ASN A 208 -19.50 0.76 -18.24
N LEU A 209 -18.64 0.00 -17.53
CA LEU A 209 -19.09 -1.04 -16.62
C LEU A 209 -19.82 -0.45 -15.40
N THR A 210 -19.33 0.64 -14.85
CA THR A 210 -19.98 1.36 -13.75
C THR A 210 -21.32 1.96 -14.20
N GLY A 211 -21.33 2.55 -15.40
CA GLY A 211 -22.51 3.17 -16.01
C GLY A 211 -23.39 2.22 -16.83
N VAL A 212 -23.22 0.89 -16.73
CA VAL A 212 -23.91 -0.07 -17.61
C VAL A 212 -25.45 0.06 -17.63
N ARG A 213 -26.04 0.46 -16.49
CA ARG A 213 -27.48 0.72 -16.40
C ARG A 213 -27.90 1.90 -17.28
N VAL A 214 -27.07 2.95 -17.33
CA VAL A 214 -27.31 4.13 -18.16
C VAL A 214 -27.14 3.78 -19.63
N VAL A 215 -26.03 3.10 -19.99
CA VAL A 215 -25.79 2.63 -21.38
C VAL A 215 -26.96 1.81 -21.90
N ARG A 216 -27.48 0.86 -21.10
CA ARG A 216 -28.63 0.03 -21.47
C ARG A 216 -29.94 0.83 -21.50
N ALA A 217 -30.19 1.69 -20.53
CA ALA A 217 -31.42 2.48 -20.47
C ALA A 217 -31.57 3.41 -21.68
N TYR A 218 -30.45 3.87 -22.25
CA TYR A 218 -30.43 4.74 -23.42
C TYR A 218 -30.11 3.99 -24.75
N MET A 219 -30.01 2.64 -24.72
CA MET A 219 -29.71 1.80 -25.90
C MET A 219 -28.45 2.21 -26.65
N GLN A 220 -27.38 2.59 -25.90
CA GLN A 220 -26.12 3.08 -26.46
C GLN A 220 -25.03 2.00 -26.60
N GLU A 221 -25.37 0.70 -26.45
CA GLU A 221 -24.39 -0.40 -26.48
C GLU A 221 -23.58 -0.42 -27.79
N GLN A 222 -24.24 -0.21 -28.93
CA GLN A 222 -23.58 -0.25 -30.24
C GLN A 222 -22.60 0.92 -30.42
N ASN A 223 -22.97 2.08 -29.89
CA ASN A 223 -22.11 3.25 -29.92
C ASN A 223 -20.86 3.04 -29.06
N GLU A 224 -21.01 2.57 -27.83
CA GLU A 224 -19.88 2.26 -26.93
C GLU A 224 -19.00 1.14 -27.49
N ILE A 225 -19.56 0.09 -28.10
CA ILE A 225 -18.79 -0.97 -28.77
C ILE A 225 -18.01 -0.41 -29.96
N SER A 226 -18.58 0.51 -30.72
CA SER A 226 -17.89 1.12 -31.88
C SER A 226 -16.72 1.99 -31.44
N GLU A 227 -16.89 2.78 -30.38
CA GLU A 227 -15.85 3.63 -29.80
C GLU A 227 -14.73 2.77 -29.20
N PHE A 228 -15.06 1.73 -28.43
CA PHE A 228 -14.08 0.77 -27.92
C PHE A 228 -13.29 0.09 -29.05
N ARG A 229 -13.95 -0.25 -30.16
CA ARG A 229 -13.28 -0.81 -31.35
C ARG A 229 -12.31 0.19 -31.97
N HIS A 230 -12.65 1.49 -31.99
CA HIS A 230 -11.76 2.54 -32.46
C HIS A 230 -10.50 2.65 -31.57
N LEU A 231 -10.67 2.71 -30.26
CA LEU A 231 -9.57 2.72 -29.30
C LEU A 231 -8.67 1.47 -29.44
N ASN A 232 -9.26 0.28 -29.59
CA ASN A 232 -8.52 -0.94 -29.80
C ASN A 232 -7.67 -0.93 -31.10
N ARG A 233 -8.19 -0.37 -32.18
CA ARG A 233 -7.40 -0.21 -33.42
C ARG A 233 -6.18 0.69 -33.19
N GLN A 234 -6.36 1.82 -32.54
CA GLN A 234 -5.24 2.70 -32.20
C GLN A 234 -4.21 2.01 -31.30
N TYR A 235 -4.68 1.19 -30.33
CA TYR A 235 -3.80 0.39 -29.48
C TYR A 235 -2.97 -0.61 -30.26
N ILE A 236 -3.60 -1.30 -31.22
CA ILE A 236 -2.90 -2.23 -32.13
C ILE A 236 -1.85 -1.47 -32.94
N ASP A 237 -2.18 -0.31 -33.53
CA ASP A 237 -1.25 0.46 -34.34
C ASP A 237 -0.02 0.92 -33.56
N ARG A 238 -0.22 1.36 -32.30
CA ARG A 238 0.89 1.74 -31.40
C ARG A 238 1.74 0.50 -31.05
N ASN A 239 1.13 -0.64 -30.75
CA ASN A 239 1.84 -1.89 -30.49
C ASN A 239 2.62 -2.36 -31.71
N LEU A 240 2.06 -2.30 -32.91
CA LEU A 240 2.76 -2.68 -34.15
C LEU A 240 4.02 -1.81 -34.40
N LYS A 241 3.98 -0.52 -34.05
CA LYS A 241 5.18 0.35 -34.12
C LYS A 241 6.26 -0.12 -33.15
N LEU A 242 5.88 -0.51 -31.92
CA LEU A 242 6.82 -1.07 -30.93
C LEU A 242 7.39 -2.42 -31.40
N VAL A 243 6.52 -3.31 -31.92
CA VAL A 243 6.92 -4.63 -32.43
C VAL A 243 7.91 -4.49 -33.57
N ARG A 244 7.68 -3.59 -34.55
CA ARG A 244 8.60 -3.32 -35.65
C ARG A 244 9.99 -2.87 -35.16
N LEU A 245 10.01 -1.96 -34.16
CA LEU A 245 11.26 -1.50 -33.56
C LEU A 245 12.00 -2.63 -32.83
N SER A 246 11.25 -3.44 -32.05
CA SER A 246 11.81 -4.60 -31.36
C SER A 246 12.27 -5.72 -32.29
N ALA A 247 11.57 -5.90 -33.41
CA ALA A 247 11.92 -6.89 -34.43
C ALA A 247 13.25 -6.57 -35.14
N ILE A 248 13.63 -5.29 -35.25
CA ILE A 248 14.92 -4.88 -35.79
C ILE A 248 16.02 -5.00 -34.73
N PHE A 249 15.71 -4.73 -33.48
CA PHE A 249 16.68 -4.67 -32.38
C PHE A 249 17.42 -6.00 -32.15
N ARG A 250 16.69 -7.12 -32.08
CA ARG A 250 17.29 -8.45 -31.83
C ARG A 250 18.24 -8.90 -32.95
N PRO A 251 17.84 -8.89 -34.25
CA PRO A 251 18.75 -9.20 -35.33
C PRO A 251 19.97 -8.29 -35.40
N LEU A 252 19.82 -7.00 -35.11
CA LEU A 252 20.92 -6.05 -35.11
C LEU A 252 21.96 -6.39 -34.03
N ILE A 253 21.52 -6.74 -32.79
CA ILE A 253 22.44 -7.22 -31.77
C ILE A 253 23.13 -8.52 -32.21
N SER A 254 22.39 -9.45 -32.80
CA SER A 254 22.98 -10.71 -33.34
C SER A 254 23.99 -10.44 -34.43
N LEU A 255 23.73 -9.48 -35.33
CA LEU A 255 24.66 -9.08 -36.38
C LEU A 255 25.94 -8.47 -35.78
N LEU A 256 25.82 -7.53 -34.86
CA LEU A 256 26.97 -6.92 -34.18
C LEU A 256 27.82 -7.94 -33.41
N THR A 257 27.16 -8.88 -32.75
CA THR A 257 27.83 -10.01 -32.10
C THR A 257 28.49 -10.93 -33.13
N GLY A 258 27.80 -11.19 -34.24
CA GLY A 258 28.35 -11.96 -35.35
C GLY A 258 29.62 -11.34 -35.93
N VAL A 259 29.67 -10.00 -36.06
CA VAL A 259 30.90 -9.29 -36.47
C VAL A 259 32.03 -9.59 -35.48
N GLY A 260 31.78 -9.61 -34.19
CA GLY A 260 32.78 -10.03 -33.20
C GLY A 260 33.30 -11.44 -33.43
N PHE A 261 32.41 -12.40 -33.71
CA PHE A 261 32.82 -13.77 -34.05
C PHE A 261 33.61 -13.84 -35.36
N VAL A 262 33.27 -13.04 -36.37
CA VAL A 262 34.05 -12.95 -37.65
C VAL A 262 35.45 -12.40 -37.38
N VAL A 263 35.58 -11.37 -36.50
CA VAL A 263 36.88 -10.83 -36.10
C VAL A 263 37.72 -11.89 -35.39
N ILE A 264 37.10 -12.64 -34.46
CA ILE A 264 37.79 -13.75 -33.76
C ILE A 264 38.23 -14.83 -34.78
N PHE A 265 37.35 -15.20 -35.69
CA PHE A 265 37.66 -16.22 -36.69
C PHE A 265 38.80 -15.78 -37.63
N TRP A 266 38.75 -14.57 -38.15
CA TRP A 266 39.76 -14.06 -39.07
C TRP A 266 41.12 -13.84 -38.39
N VAL A 267 41.14 -13.05 -37.31
CA VAL A 267 42.40 -12.68 -36.66
C VAL A 267 42.89 -13.84 -35.76
N GLY A 268 42.02 -14.43 -34.95
CA GLY A 268 42.36 -15.56 -34.07
C GLY A 268 42.69 -16.82 -34.84
N GLY A 269 41.92 -17.13 -35.88
CA GLY A 269 42.22 -18.23 -36.79
C GLY A 269 43.58 -18.01 -37.49
N GLY A 270 43.89 -16.79 -37.94
CA GLY A 270 45.20 -16.42 -38.50
C GLY A 270 46.35 -16.62 -37.49
N GLU A 271 46.19 -16.22 -36.25
CA GLU A 271 47.18 -16.45 -35.16
C GLU A 271 47.35 -17.96 -34.86
N THR A 272 46.25 -18.74 -34.99
CA THR A 272 46.29 -20.20 -34.80
C THR A 272 47.04 -20.90 -35.95
N VAL A 273 46.78 -20.52 -37.19
CA VAL A 273 47.50 -21.05 -38.36
C VAL A 273 48.99 -20.72 -38.29
N GLN A 274 49.36 -19.55 -37.78
CA GLN A 274 50.75 -19.13 -37.56
C GLN A 274 51.41 -19.76 -36.32
N GLY A 275 50.71 -20.62 -35.59
CA GLY A 275 51.23 -21.30 -34.39
C GLY A 275 51.41 -20.40 -33.16
N ARG A 276 50.89 -19.16 -33.19
CA ARG A 276 50.93 -18.23 -32.04
C ARG A 276 49.82 -18.43 -31.04
N MET A 277 48.78 -19.17 -31.39
CA MET A 277 47.67 -19.53 -30.54
C MET A 277 47.30 -21.00 -30.78
N THR A 278 46.93 -21.74 -29.71
CA THR A 278 46.44 -23.11 -29.87
C THR A 278 44.99 -23.14 -30.34
N VAL A 279 44.54 -24.28 -30.89
CA VAL A 279 43.12 -24.49 -31.26
C VAL A 279 42.25 -24.41 -30.02
N GLY A 280 42.72 -24.95 -28.89
CA GLY A 280 42.02 -24.88 -27.60
C GLY A 280 41.88 -23.45 -27.11
N ASP A 281 42.94 -22.63 -27.22
CA ASP A 281 42.88 -21.20 -26.85
C ASP A 281 41.90 -20.42 -27.74
N PHE A 282 41.86 -20.72 -29.03
CA PHE A 282 40.89 -20.15 -29.97
C PHE A 282 39.44 -20.48 -29.55
N VAL A 283 39.15 -21.72 -29.24
CA VAL A 283 37.82 -22.14 -28.78
C VAL A 283 37.46 -21.51 -27.41
N ALA A 284 38.40 -21.53 -26.45
CA ALA A 284 38.19 -20.88 -25.15
C ALA A 284 37.88 -19.39 -25.27
N PHE A 285 38.60 -18.69 -26.18
CA PHE A 285 38.40 -17.27 -26.46
C PHE A 285 36.99 -16.99 -27.02
N ASN A 286 36.50 -17.83 -27.95
CA ASN A 286 35.14 -17.74 -28.47
C ASN A 286 34.07 -17.91 -27.37
N LEU A 287 34.29 -18.89 -26.47
CA LEU A 287 33.38 -19.11 -25.36
C LEU A 287 33.37 -17.91 -24.37
N TYR A 288 34.54 -17.34 -24.04
CA TYR A 288 34.63 -16.15 -23.22
C TYR A 288 33.94 -14.94 -23.86
N PHE A 289 34.11 -14.72 -25.14
CA PHE A 289 33.41 -13.65 -25.85
C PHE A 289 31.88 -13.81 -25.73
N GLY A 290 31.37 -15.03 -25.93
CA GLY A 290 29.95 -15.35 -25.75
C GLY A 290 29.43 -15.00 -24.37
N LEU A 291 30.23 -15.20 -23.32
CA LEU A 291 29.84 -14.90 -21.93
C LEU A 291 29.76 -13.40 -21.65
N LEU A 292 30.45 -12.54 -22.42
CA LEU A 292 30.38 -11.08 -22.27
C LEU A 292 29.14 -10.44 -22.89
N ILE A 293 28.40 -11.15 -23.76
CA ILE A 293 27.22 -10.62 -24.44
C ILE A 293 26.11 -10.33 -23.42
N TRP A 294 25.90 -11.24 -22.47
CA TRP A 294 24.82 -11.11 -21.48
C TRP A 294 24.96 -9.87 -20.57
N PRO A 295 26.11 -9.53 -19.95
CA PRO A 295 26.29 -8.31 -19.19
C PRO A 295 25.95 -7.05 -19.98
N LEU A 296 26.29 -6.99 -21.26
CA LEU A 296 25.99 -5.84 -22.12
C LEU A 296 24.50 -5.64 -22.35
N THR A 297 23.75 -6.73 -22.51
CA THR A 297 22.30 -6.67 -22.69
C THR A 297 21.56 -6.41 -21.37
N ALA A 298 22.12 -6.85 -20.24
CA ALA A 298 21.55 -6.66 -18.92
C ALA A 298 21.56 -5.19 -18.43
N ILE A 299 22.46 -4.34 -18.95
CA ILE A 299 22.59 -2.93 -18.56
C ILE A 299 21.24 -2.19 -18.66
N GLY A 300 20.50 -2.40 -19.76
CA GLY A 300 19.20 -1.77 -19.96
C GLY A 300 18.17 -2.17 -18.91
N TYR A 301 18.11 -3.45 -18.56
CA TYR A 301 17.24 -3.96 -17.52
C TYR A 301 17.62 -3.42 -16.12
N ILE A 302 18.90 -3.50 -15.79
CA ILE A 302 19.43 -2.99 -14.51
C ILE A 302 19.08 -1.51 -14.32
N THR A 303 19.34 -0.68 -15.34
CA THR A 303 19.03 0.76 -15.30
C THR A 303 17.53 1.01 -15.09
N ASN A 304 16.66 0.24 -15.73
CA ASN A 304 15.22 0.35 -15.56
C ASN A 304 14.80 0.02 -14.13
N VAL A 305 15.26 -1.11 -13.57
CA VAL A 305 14.93 -1.51 -12.19
C VAL A 305 15.45 -0.49 -11.18
N LEU A 306 16.68 0.02 -11.38
CA LEU A 306 17.24 1.06 -10.50
C LEU A 306 16.42 2.35 -10.52
N GLN A 307 16.01 2.83 -11.71
CA GLN A 307 15.23 4.05 -11.84
C GLN A 307 13.83 3.90 -11.23
N ARG A 308 13.10 2.84 -11.58
CA ARG A 308 11.76 2.58 -11.05
C ARG A 308 11.79 2.33 -9.54
N GLY A 309 12.73 1.50 -9.08
CA GLY A 309 12.90 1.23 -7.66
C GLY A 309 13.25 2.47 -6.85
N ALA A 310 14.07 3.38 -7.39
CA ALA A 310 14.39 4.65 -6.71
C ALA A 310 13.17 5.58 -6.58
N VAL A 311 12.32 5.66 -7.63
CA VAL A 311 11.08 6.45 -7.58
C VAL A 311 10.09 5.86 -6.57
N SER A 312 9.89 4.54 -6.60
CA SER A 312 8.99 3.85 -5.66
C SER A 312 9.49 3.97 -4.21
N LEU A 313 10.80 3.83 -4.00
CA LEU A 313 11.43 4.03 -2.68
C LEU A 313 11.17 5.42 -2.14
N LYS A 314 11.29 6.45 -2.98
CA LYS A 314 11.01 7.84 -2.59
C LYS A 314 9.55 7.99 -2.16
N ARG A 315 8.58 7.49 -2.95
CA ARG A 315 7.15 7.58 -2.63
C ARG A 315 6.78 6.93 -1.29
N ILE A 316 7.39 5.78 -0.98
CA ILE A 316 7.18 5.11 0.30
C ILE A 316 7.80 5.92 1.42
N HIS A 317 9.03 6.37 1.23
CA HIS A 317 9.77 7.15 2.23
C HIS A 317 9.07 8.49 2.54
N ASP A 318 8.48 9.16 1.54
CA ASP A 318 7.75 10.40 1.75
C ASP A 318 6.57 10.22 2.72
N ILE A 319 5.89 9.05 2.69
CA ILE A 319 4.86 8.72 3.70
C ILE A 319 5.50 8.42 5.05
N MET A 320 6.60 7.67 5.08
CA MET A 320 7.29 7.33 6.33
C MET A 320 7.83 8.55 7.09
N LEU A 321 7.98 9.68 6.40
CA LEU A 321 8.38 10.96 7.00
C LEU A 321 7.21 11.76 7.60
N VAL A 322 5.97 11.38 7.33
CA VAL A 322 4.79 12.04 7.92
C VAL A 322 4.74 11.66 9.40
N GLU A 323 4.91 12.62 10.27
CA GLU A 323 4.88 12.36 11.71
C GLU A 323 3.45 12.11 12.20
N PRO A 324 3.21 11.07 13.03
CA PRO A 324 1.93 10.87 13.70
C PRO A 324 1.75 11.94 14.78
N VAL A 325 1.05 13.02 14.43
CA VAL A 325 0.83 14.18 15.33
C VAL A 325 0.05 13.78 16.58
N ILE A 326 -0.88 12.82 16.47
CA ILE A 326 -1.69 12.33 17.58
C ILE A 326 -0.99 11.09 18.16
N SER A 327 -0.25 11.29 19.24
CA SER A 327 0.48 10.24 19.97
C SER A 327 0.51 10.54 21.47
N ASP A 328 0.85 9.52 22.26
CA ASP A 328 1.08 9.68 23.68
C ASP A 328 2.38 10.44 23.92
N GLY A 329 2.32 11.51 24.71
CA GLY A 329 3.47 12.34 25.06
C GLY A 329 4.16 11.88 26.35
N PRO A 330 5.31 12.47 26.70
CA PRO A 330 6.06 12.10 27.92
C PRO A 330 5.30 12.34 29.23
N ASN A 331 4.29 13.20 29.22
CA ASN A 331 3.44 13.53 30.39
C ASN A 331 2.14 12.74 30.45
N THR A 332 1.99 11.71 29.59
CA THR A 332 0.76 10.92 29.51
C THR A 332 0.54 10.09 30.77
N ARG A 333 -0.68 10.14 31.31
CA ARG A 333 -1.13 9.39 32.47
C ARG A 333 -1.93 8.17 32.02
N SER A 334 -1.59 6.98 32.51
CA SER A 334 -2.18 5.71 32.09
C SER A 334 -3.04 4.99 33.16
N SER A 335 -3.30 5.63 34.30
CA SER A 335 -3.96 4.95 35.45
C SER A 335 -5.05 5.82 36.09
N ILE A 336 -5.84 6.54 35.31
CA ILE A 336 -6.93 7.38 35.81
C ILE A 336 -8.24 6.65 35.57
N GLU A 337 -9.04 6.43 36.63
CA GLU A 337 -10.40 5.93 36.44
C GLU A 337 -11.29 7.03 35.88
N LEU A 338 -11.72 6.86 34.62
CA LEU A 338 -12.58 7.81 33.95
C LEU A 338 -14.04 7.56 34.31
N LYS A 339 -14.76 8.66 34.69
CA LYS A 339 -16.18 8.66 35.02
C LYS A 339 -17.07 9.14 33.90
N GLY A 340 -16.47 9.88 32.91
CA GLY A 340 -17.16 10.32 31.71
C GLY A 340 -17.64 11.76 31.72
N ARG A 341 -17.13 12.64 32.63
CA ARG A 341 -17.38 14.08 32.54
C ARG A 341 -16.61 14.68 31.35
N ILE A 342 -17.33 15.37 30.46
CA ILE A 342 -16.73 16.03 29.29
C ILE A 342 -16.80 17.54 29.49
N GLU A 343 -15.70 18.25 29.23
CA GLU A 343 -15.67 19.69 29.36
C GLU A 343 -14.96 20.33 28.17
N PHE A 344 -15.63 21.26 27.49
CA PHE A 344 -15.08 22.13 26.48
C PHE A 344 -14.88 23.52 27.05
N ARG A 345 -13.65 24.05 26.96
CA ARG A 345 -13.28 25.37 27.46
C ARG A 345 -12.82 26.25 26.31
N ASP A 346 -13.62 27.21 25.96
CA ASP A 346 -13.36 28.16 24.85
C ASP A 346 -12.84 27.49 23.59
N LEU A 347 -13.40 26.30 23.29
CA LEU A 347 -12.92 25.44 22.23
C LEU A 347 -13.09 26.11 20.87
N THR A 348 -11.97 26.40 20.24
CA THR A 348 -11.90 26.88 18.87
C THR A 348 -11.07 25.90 18.06
N PHE A 349 -11.62 25.38 16.96
CA PHE A 349 -10.95 24.36 16.14
C PHE A 349 -10.91 24.77 14.66
N ARG A 350 -9.76 24.48 14.01
CA ARG A 350 -9.50 24.68 12.58
C ARG A 350 -8.84 23.45 12.02
N TYR A 351 -9.23 23.01 10.82
CA TYR A 351 -8.54 21.89 10.13
C TYR A 351 -7.15 22.29 9.63
N THR A 352 -6.95 23.55 9.27
CA THR A 352 -5.65 24.10 8.88
C THR A 352 -5.37 25.37 9.68
N PRO A 353 -4.12 25.65 10.09
CA PRO A 353 -3.80 26.82 10.92
C PRO A 353 -4.29 28.15 10.35
N GLU A 354 -4.29 28.29 9.02
CA GLU A 354 -4.71 29.52 8.31
C GLU A 354 -6.18 29.48 7.87
N GLY A 355 -6.86 28.33 8.06
CA GLY A 355 -8.25 28.15 7.64
C GLY A 355 -9.25 28.86 8.55
N PRO A 356 -10.51 29.00 8.11
CA PRO A 356 -11.58 29.53 8.95
C PRO A 356 -11.85 28.57 10.12
N PRO A 357 -12.27 29.10 11.29
CA PRO A 357 -12.67 28.24 12.41
C PRO A 357 -13.93 27.44 12.04
N VAL A 358 -13.89 26.15 12.30
CA VAL A 358 -15.04 25.24 12.14
C VAL A 358 -15.84 25.16 13.43
N LEU A 359 -15.16 25.30 14.58
CA LEU A 359 -15.77 25.49 15.89
C LEU A 359 -15.20 26.76 16.51
N SER A 360 -16.05 27.55 17.16
CA SER A 360 -15.69 28.84 17.72
C SER A 360 -16.24 28.96 19.14
N ARG A 361 -15.35 29.16 20.11
CA ARG A 361 -15.68 29.50 21.50
C ARG A 361 -16.72 28.58 22.14
N ILE A 362 -16.65 27.27 21.87
CA ILE A 362 -17.55 26.30 22.49
C ILE A 362 -17.22 26.18 23.99
N ASN A 363 -18.19 26.46 24.84
CA ASN A 363 -18.13 26.31 26.27
C ASN A 363 -19.29 25.41 26.72
N LEU A 364 -18.97 24.18 27.15
CA LEU A 364 -19.97 23.19 27.55
C LEU A 364 -19.38 22.22 28.58
N VAL A 365 -20.17 21.92 29.58
CA VAL A 365 -19.88 20.83 30.55
C VAL A 365 -20.98 19.81 30.41
N VAL A 366 -20.61 18.55 30.29
CA VAL A 366 -21.48 17.38 30.29
C VAL A 366 -21.12 16.55 31.51
N GLU A 367 -22.06 16.39 32.41
CA GLU A 367 -21.82 15.63 33.65
C GLU A 367 -21.92 14.12 33.43
N PRO A 368 -21.25 13.29 34.26
CA PRO A 368 -21.35 11.84 34.18
C PRO A 368 -22.80 11.35 34.22
N GLY A 369 -23.18 10.44 33.32
CA GLY A 369 -24.53 9.90 33.24
C GLY A 369 -25.55 10.79 32.53
N GLN A 370 -25.15 11.98 32.07
CA GLN A 370 -26.01 12.90 31.33
C GLN A 370 -26.13 12.51 29.86
N VAL A 371 -27.32 12.61 29.30
CA VAL A 371 -27.61 12.47 27.86
C VAL A 371 -27.63 13.85 27.22
N VAL A 372 -26.65 14.15 26.39
CA VAL A 372 -26.56 15.43 25.68
C VAL A 372 -26.76 15.20 24.19
N ALA A 373 -27.65 16.01 23.59
CA ALA A 373 -27.90 15.96 22.15
C ALA A 373 -27.41 17.24 21.44
N PHE A 374 -26.86 17.05 20.26
CA PHE A 374 -26.45 18.14 19.39
C PHE A 374 -27.34 18.19 18.14
N ALA A 375 -28.06 19.30 17.99
CA ALA A 375 -28.87 19.61 16.84
C ALA A 375 -28.21 20.71 15.98
N GLY A 376 -28.58 20.82 14.71
CA GLY A 376 -28.13 21.89 13.81
C GLY A 376 -28.02 21.44 12.37
N GLN A 377 -27.86 22.39 11.46
CA GLN A 377 -27.75 22.11 10.03
C GLN A 377 -26.49 21.32 9.67
N THR A 378 -26.50 20.69 8.48
CA THR A 378 -25.30 20.07 7.91
C THR A 378 -24.21 21.13 7.77
N GLY A 379 -22.98 20.78 8.15
CA GLY A 379 -21.84 21.72 8.12
C GLY A 379 -21.72 22.64 9.34
N SER A 380 -22.58 22.53 10.36
CA SER A 380 -22.48 23.35 11.59
C SER A 380 -21.34 22.96 12.55
N GLY A 381 -20.59 21.86 12.28
CA GLY A 381 -19.44 21.43 13.07
C GLY A 381 -19.70 20.27 14.04
N LYS A 382 -20.89 19.64 14.05
CA LYS A 382 -21.26 18.55 14.97
C LYS A 382 -20.30 17.37 14.95
N SER A 383 -20.06 16.76 13.81
CA SER A 383 -19.14 15.61 13.69
C SER A 383 -17.69 15.99 13.97
N THR A 384 -17.29 17.23 13.71
CA THR A 384 -15.97 17.75 14.12
C THR A 384 -15.85 17.75 15.64
N LEU A 385 -16.88 18.22 16.36
CA LEU A 385 -16.91 18.21 17.82
C LEU A 385 -16.87 16.78 18.36
N MET A 386 -17.60 15.83 17.74
CA MET A 386 -17.58 14.42 18.13
C MET A 386 -16.20 13.78 17.93
N ASN A 387 -15.48 14.11 16.87
CA ASN A 387 -14.15 13.57 16.60
C ASN A 387 -13.05 14.09 17.56
N LEU A 388 -13.29 15.21 18.22
CA LEU A 388 -12.36 15.74 19.23
C LEU A 388 -12.41 14.95 20.56
N ILE A 389 -13.56 14.37 20.93
CA ILE A 389 -13.70 13.63 22.18
C ILE A 389 -12.82 12.35 22.20
N PRO A 390 -12.83 11.45 21.19
CA PRO A 390 -11.93 10.30 21.13
C PRO A 390 -10.51 10.67 20.65
N ARG A 391 -10.21 11.96 20.53
CA ARG A 391 -8.93 12.48 20.00
C ARG A 391 -8.58 11.85 18.64
N LEU A 392 -9.57 11.82 17.73
CA LEU A 392 -9.34 11.54 16.30
C LEU A 392 -8.88 12.81 15.58
N LEU A 393 -9.28 13.97 16.08
CA LEU A 393 -8.77 15.31 15.80
C LEU A 393 -8.20 15.87 17.10
N ASP A 394 -7.20 16.74 17.01
CA ASP A 394 -6.51 17.26 18.19
C ASP A 394 -6.72 18.78 18.32
N ALA A 395 -7.41 19.19 19.38
CA ALA A 395 -7.58 20.61 19.73
C ALA A 395 -6.33 21.17 20.41
N GLU A 396 -6.27 22.49 20.61
CA GLU A 396 -5.22 23.11 21.41
C GLU A 396 -5.24 22.60 22.87
N PRO A 397 -4.08 22.60 23.56
CA PRO A 397 -4.00 22.09 24.92
C PRO A 397 -4.98 22.79 25.89
N GLY A 398 -5.70 21.99 26.69
CA GLY A 398 -6.61 22.49 27.72
C GLY A 398 -8.00 22.91 27.24
N MET A 399 -8.29 22.84 25.93
CA MET A 399 -9.63 23.15 25.41
C MET A 399 -10.62 22.00 25.56
N VAL A 400 -10.16 20.74 25.59
CA VAL A 400 -10.99 19.55 25.82
C VAL A 400 -10.45 18.81 27.01
N LEU A 401 -11.33 18.57 28.00
CA LEU A 401 -11.00 17.83 29.22
C LEU A 401 -11.98 16.68 29.42
N ILE A 402 -11.46 15.57 29.93
CA ILE A 402 -12.25 14.44 30.43
C ILE A 402 -11.93 14.28 31.92
N ASP A 403 -12.98 14.32 32.75
CA ASP A 403 -12.86 14.26 34.20
C ASP A 403 -11.89 15.29 34.81
N GLY A 404 -11.85 16.50 34.22
CA GLY A 404 -10.95 17.60 34.59
C GLY A 404 -9.51 17.48 34.12
N HIS A 405 -9.15 16.41 33.40
CA HIS A 405 -7.84 16.20 32.84
C HIS A 405 -7.82 16.61 31.35
N PRO A 406 -6.85 17.42 30.91
CA PRO A 406 -6.65 17.70 29.48
C PRO A 406 -6.51 16.40 28.69
N ILE A 407 -7.24 16.29 27.57
CA ILE A 407 -7.29 15.06 26.77
C ILE A 407 -5.91 14.61 26.25
N ARG A 408 -4.97 15.56 26.10
CA ARG A 408 -3.58 15.27 25.69
C ARG A 408 -2.73 14.63 26.79
N GLU A 409 -3.15 14.73 28.05
CA GLU A 409 -2.49 14.09 29.18
C GLU A 409 -3.00 12.67 29.45
N LEU A 410 -4.08 12.25 28.79
CA LEU A 410 -4.62 10.90 28.89
C LEU A 410 -3.98 9.98 27.85
N SER A 411 -3.67 8.74 28.22
CA SER A 411 -3.23 7.72 27.27
C SER A 411 -4.33 7.49 26.23
N LEU A 412 -3.96 7.49 24.94
CA LEU A 412 -4.89 7.22 23.83
C LEU A 412 -5.59 5.88 24.00
N GLN A 413 -4.87 4.87 24.50
CA GLN A 413 -5.43 3.56 24.77
C GLN A 413 -6.53 3.63 25.82
N GLN A 414 -6.27 4.29 26.94
CA GLN A 414 -7.24 4.43 28.03
C GLN A 414 -8.43 5.30 27.63
N LEU A 415 -8.18 6.45 27.02
CA LEU A 415 -9.22 7.35 26.52
C LEU A 415 -10.17 6.62 25.58
N ARG A 416 -9.63 6.01 24.54
CA ARG A 416 -10.43 5.31 23.53
C ARG A 416 -11.05 4.02 24.05
N ALA A 417 -10.45 3.38 25.06
CA ALA A 417 -11.07 2.24 25.74
C ALA A 417 -12.32 2.62 26.51
N SER A 418 -12.39 3.86 27.03
CA SER A 418 -13.55 4.36 27.80
C SER A 418 -14.66 4.94 26.90
N ILE A 419 -14.46 5.01 25.58
CA ILE A 419 -15.39 5.61 24.62
C ILE A 419 -15.92 4.54 23.66
N GLY A 420 -17.26 4.44 23.56
CA GLY A 420 -17.96 3.78 22.46
C GLY A 420 -18.30 4.84 21.41
N TYR A 421 -17.83 4.66 20.18
CA TYR A 421 -18.04 5.64 19.11
C TYR A 421 -18.68 5.00 17.90
N VAL A 422 -19.85 5.53 17.51
CA VAL A 422 -20.55 5.16 16.28
C VAL A 422 -20.51 6.36 15.33
N PRO A 423 -19.68 6.32 14.27
CA PRO A 423 -19.57 7.41 13.30
C PRO A 423 -20.77 7.44 12.36
N GLN A 424 -21.00 8.60 11.72
CA GLN A 424 -22.05 8.81 10.74
C GLN A 424 -21.97 7.83 9.56
N GLU A 425 -20.77 7.62 9.00
CA GLU A 425 -20.52 6.58 8.00
C GLU A 425 -20.09 5.28 8.67
N THR A 426 -20.99 4.33 8.72
CA THR A 426 -20.76 3.02 9.34
C THR A 426 -19.97 2.11 8.40
N VAL A 427 -18.79 1.68 8.85
CA VAL A 427 -17.96 0.70 8.14
C VAL A 427 -18.01 -0.64 8.85
N LEU A 428 -18.37 -1.70 8.10
CA LEU A 428 -18.29 -3.09 8.54
C LEU A 428 -17.20 -3.81 7.74
N PHE A 429 -16.50 -4.71 8.42
CA PHE A 429 -15.45 -5.54 7.82
C PHE A 429 -16.07 -6.77 7.15
N SER A 430 -15.38 -7.33 6.16
CA SER A 430 -15.79 -8.57 5.46
C SER A 430 -15.55 -9.81 6.33
N GLU A 431 -16.16 -9.82 7.49
CA GLU A 431 -16.08 -10.84 8.54
C GLU A 431 -17.50 -11.21 8.95
N THR A 432 -17.66 -12.10 9.92
CA THR A 432 -18.99 -12.45 10.47
C THR A 432 -19.60 -11.26 11.22
N LEU A 433 -20.90 -11.30 11.44
CA LEU A 433 -21.60 -10.31 12.25
C LEU A 433 -21.05 -10.31 13.70
N ALA A 434 -20.77 -11.49 14.27
CA ALA A 434 -20.15 -11.65 15.57
C ALA A 434 -18.79 -10.96 15.64
N GLU A 435 -17.89 -11.19 14.67
CA GLU A 435 -16.57 -10.58 14.62
C GLU A 435 -16.65 -9.06 14.41
N ASN A 436 -17.62 -8.58 13.65
CA ASN A 436 -17.88 -7.15 13.52
C ASN A 436 -18.31 -6.50 14.86
N ILE A 437 -19.10 -7.16 15.67
CA ILE A 437 -19.47 -6.68 17.01
C ILE A 437 -18.28 -6.81 17.97
N ALA A 438 -17.63 -7.98 18.00
CA ALA A 438 -16.47 -8.26 18.84
C ALA A 438 -15.26 -7.37 18.54
N PHE A 439 -15.23 -6.68 17.37
CA PHE A 439 -14.18 -5.70 17.07
C PHE A 439 -14.07 -4.60 18.15
N GLY A 440 -15.16 -4.26 18.83
CA GLY A 440 -15.17 -3.36 20.00
C GLY A 440 -14.47 -3.94 21.22
N ALA A 441 -14.55 -5.26 21.43
CA ALA A 441 -13.97 -6.01 22.55
C ALA A 441 -13.52 -7.40 22.04
N PRO A 442 -12.26 -7.54 21.57
CA PRO A 442 -11.80 -8.76 20.89
C PRO A 442 -11.85 -10.04 21.72
N ASP A 443 -11.84 -9.90 23.06
CA ASP A 443 -11.89 -11.03 24.00
C ASP A 443 -13.33 -11.36 24.46
N ALA A 444 -14.36 -10.70 23.88
CA ALA A 444 -15.75 -10.88 24.28
C ALA A 444 -16.26 -12.31 23.99
N GLN A 445 -17.02 -12.85 24.93
CA GLN A 445 -17.67 -14.15 24.76
C GLN A 445 -18.94 -14.02 23.91
N GLN A 446 -19.40 -15.14 23.33
CA GLN A 446 -20.59 -15.17 22.49
C GLN A 446 -21.82 -14.54 23.17
N ILE A 447 -22.00 -14.76 24.47
CA ILE A 447 -23.10 -14.21 25.23
C ILE A 447 -23.08 -12.67 25.30
N GLU A 448 -21.89 -12.07 25.43
CA GLU A 448 -21.72 -10.61 25.45
C GLU A 448 -21.99 -9.99 24.08
N ILE A 449 -21.67 -10.74 23.00
CA ILE A 449 -21.98 -10.35 21.62
C ILE A 449 -23.51 -10.34 21.42
N GLU A 450 -24.21 -11.37 21.91
CA GLU A 450 -25.66 -11.50 21.82
C GLU A 450 -26.38 -10.42 22.64
N GLU A 451 -25.97 -10.19 23.89
CA GLU A 451 -26.46 -9.11 24.75
C GLU A 451 -26.32 -7.73 24.09
N SER A 452 -25.12 -7.47 23.52
CA SER A 452 -24.86 -6.21 22.82
C SER A 452 -25.67 -6.06 21.53
N GLY A 453 -25.92 -7.17 20.84
CA GLY A 453 -26.80 -7.22 19.69
C GLY A 453 -28.27 -6.95 20.06
N GLU A 454 -28.72 -7.47 21.21
CA GLU A 454 -30.06 -7.22 21.73
C GLU A 454 -30.26 -5.75 22.08
N LEU A 455 -29.31 -5.15 22.83
CA LEU A 455 -29.33 -3.73 23.15
C LEU A 455 -29.35 -2.81 21.93
N ALA A 456 -28.76 -3.26 20.84
CA ALA A 456 -28.77 -2.54 19.55
C ALA A 456 -29.99 -2.86 18.68
N GLY A 457 -30.94 -3.68 19.15
CA GLY A 457 -32.14 -4.07 18.39
C GLY A 457 -31.88 -4.99 17.19
N LEU A 458 -30.82 -5.82 17.24
CA LEU A 458 -30.47 -6.76 16.15
C LEU A 458 -31.15 -8.13 16.24
N SER A 459 -31.77 -8.47 17.38
CA SER A 459 -32.25 -9.84 17.67
C SER A 459 -33.23 -10.38 16.62
N GLU A 460 -34.17 -9.56 16.13
CA GLU A 460 -35.11 -9.97 15.11
C GLU A 460 -34.42 -10.23 13.77
N ASP A 461 -33.48 -9.36 13.37
CA ASP A 461 -32.73 -9.52 12.14
C ASP A 461 -31.87 -10.78 12.15
N VAL A 462 -31.15 -10.97 13.26
CA VAL A 462 -30.25 -12.13 13.44
C VAL A 462 -31.02 -13.44 13.38
N ASN A 463 -32.24 -13.49 13.97
CA ASN A 463 -33.10 -14.67 13.86
C ASN A 463 -33.56 -14.97 12.42
N GLY A 464 -33.60 -13.97 11.56
CA GLY A 464 -33.88 -14.09 10.13
C GLY A 464 -32.69 -14.52 9.29
N PHE A 465 -31.47 -14.46 9.80
CA PHE A 465 -30.26 -14.85 9.06
C PHE A 465 -30.01 -16.37 9.12
N PRO A 466 -29.57 -17.01 8.01
CA PRO A 466 -29.34 -18.47 7.97
C PRO A 466 -28.33 -18.94 9.03
N GLU A 467 -27.28 -18.17 9.27
CA GLU A 467 -26.18 -18.51 10.19
C GLU A 467 -26.15 -17.61 11.44
N ARG A 468 -27.25 -16.87 11.71
CA ARG A 468 -27.38 -15.94 12.84
C ARG A 468 -26.18 -15.00 12.93
N TYR A 469 -25.52 -14.90 14.09
CA TYR A 469 -24.33 -14.08 14.32
C TYR A 469 -23.10 -14.53 13.51
N GLN A 470 -23.07 -15.76 12.98
CA GLN A 470 -21.99 -16.26 12.12
C GLN A 470 -22.20 -15.89 10.64
N THR A 471 -23.28 -15.19 10.31
CA THR A 471 -23.56 -14.71 8.97
C THR A 471 -22.45 -13.75 8.50
N LEU A 472 -21.84 -14.05 7.33
CA LEU A 472 -20.82 -13.22 6.71
C LEU A 472 -21.39 -11.90 6.20
N VAL A 473 -20.76 -10.82 6.63
CA VAL A 473 -21.04 -9.45 6.16
C VAL A 473 -20.11 -9.19 4.97
N GLY A 474 -20.69 -9.07 3.76
CA GLY A 474 -19.91 -8.80 2.54
C GLY A 474 -19.15 -7.48 2.59
N GLU A 475 -18.34 -7.19 1.55
CA GLU A 475 -17.53 -5.97 1.48
C GLU A 475 -18.35 -4.72 1.83
N ARG A 476 -17.90 -3.95 2.82
CA ARG A 476 -18.58 -2.77 3.36
C ARG A 476 -20.04 -3.03 3.77
N GLY A 477 -20.36 -4.26 4.16
CA GLY A 477 -21.71 -4.61 4.63
C GLY A 477 -22.75 -4.69 3.52
N ILE A 478 -22.38 -4.99 2.27
CA ILE A 478 -23.30 -4.99 1.12
C ILE A 478 -24.50 -5.92 1.31
N THR A 479 -24.37 -6.96 2.14
CA THR A 479 -25.43 -7.93 2.44
C THR A 479 -26.44 -7.43 3.46
N LEU A 480 -26.15 -6.34 4.20
CA LEU A 480 -26.99 -5.79 5.24
C LEU A 480 -27.70 -4.51 4.77
N SER A 481 -28.93 -4.28 5.28
CA SER A 481 -29.60 -3.00 5.10
C SER A 481 -28.88 -1.86 5.84
N GLY A 482 -29.17 -0.61 5.51
CA GLY A 482 -28.60 0.55 6.20
C GLY A 482 -28.83 0.54 7.72
N GLY A 483 -30.06 0.22 8.15
CA GLY A 483 -30.40 0.11 9.56
C GLY A 483 -29.69 -1.04 10.27
N GLN A 484 -29.54 -2.21 9.62
CA GLN A 484 -28.77 -3.33 10.17
C GLN A 484 -27.29 -2.98 10.36
N LYS A 485 -26.69 -2.24 9.41
CA LYS A 485 -25.31 -1.74 9.55
C LYS A 485 -25.16 -0.81 10.74
N GLN A 486 -26.06 0.14 10.89
CA GLN A 486 -26.03 1.09 12.01
C GLN A 486 -26.20 0.38 13.34
N ARG A 487 -27.17 -0.54 13.45
CA ARG A 487 -27.35 -1.34 14.67
C ARG A 487 -26.16 -2.22 15.01
N THR A 488 -25.51 -2.81 14.01
CA THR A 488 -24.26 -3.57 14.20
C THR A 488 -23.14 -2.67 14.75
N ALA A 489 -23.04 -1.42 14.28
CA ALA A 489 -22.06 -0.48 14.81
C ALA A 489 -22.39 -0.02 16.22
N ILE A 490 -23.67 0.11 16.57
CA ILE A 490 -24.10 0.38 17.94
C ILE A 490 -23.71 -0.79 18.85
N ALA A 491 -24.01 -2.04 18.47
CA ALA A 491 -23.60 -3.24 19.22
C ALA A 491 -22.08 -3.28 19.45
N ARG A 492 -21.27 -2.96 18.40
CA ARG A 492 -19.80 -2.81 18.47
C ARG A 492 -19.35 -1.77 19.49
N ALA A 493 -20.08 -0.67 19.61
CA ALA A 493 -19.73 0.39 20.55
C ALA A 493 -20.12 0.03 22.00
N VAL A 494 -21.28 -0.61 22.16
CA VAL A 494 -21.87 -0.95 23.48
C VAL A 494 -21.15 -2.12 24.14
N ILE A 495 -20.69 -3.12 23.40
CA ILE A 495 -19.98 -4.29 23.93
C ILE A 495 -18.76 -3.92 24.78
N ARG A 496 -18.18 -2.74 24.56
CA ARG A 496 -17.07 -2.20 25.36
C ARG A 496 -17.48 -1.75 26.75
N ARG A 497 -18.80 -1.65 27.04
CA ARG A 497 -19.33 -1.04 28.26
C ARG A 497 -18.67 0.32 28.55
N PRO A 498 -18.70 1.26 27.57
CA PRO A 498 -17.95 2.50 27.63
C PRO A 498 -18.45 3.44 28.71
N ARG A 499 -17.62 4.35 29.22
CA ARG A 499 -18.04 5.45 30.10
C ARG A 499 -18.70 6.59 29.34
N ILE A 500 -18.36 6.76 28.08
CA ILE A 500 -18.93 7.75 27.17
C ILE A 500 -19.36 7.02 25.90
N LEU A 501 -20.63 7.12 25.54
CA LEU A 501 -21.16 6.62 24.26
C LEU A 501 -21.45 7.80 23.33
N ILE A 502 -20.86 7.79 22.14
CA ILE A 502 -21.07 8.81 21.12
C ILE A 502 -21.80 8.18 19.96
N LEU A 503 -22.96 8.73 19.61
CA LEU A 503 -23.80 8.32 18.48
C LEU A 503 -23.87 9.49 17.49
N ASP A 504 -23.05 9.48 16.44
CA ASP A 504 -23.04 10.52 15.41
C ASP A 504 -23.93 10.09 14.24
N ASP A 505 -25.17 10.56 14.24
CA ASP A 505 -26.25 10.23 13.28
C ASP A 505 -26.46 8.73 13.05
N ALA A 506 -26.24 7.96 14.12
CA ALA A 506 -26.09 6.50 14.12
C ALA A 506 -27.41 5.74 13.92
N LEU A 507 -28.56 6.42 13.91
CA LEU A 507 -29.90 5.86 13.78
C LEU A 507 -30.66 6.38 12.56
N SER A 508 -30.03 7.13 11.69
CA SER A 508 -30.68 7.79 10.53
C SER A 508 -31.32 6.84 9.52
N ALA A 509 -30.81 5.61 9.40
CA ALA A 509 -31.35 4.57 8.52
C ALA A 509 -32.28 3.58 9.25
N VAL A 510 -32.55 3.81 10.53
CA VAL A 510 -33.48 2.99 11.36
C VAL A 510 -34.84 3.65 11.36
N ASP A 511 -35.92 2.87 11.40
CA ASP A 511 -37.27 3.40 11.55
C ASP A 511 -37.50 4.00 12.93
N THR A 512 -38.43 4.93 13.05
CA THR A 512 -38.63 5.73 14.25
C THR A 512 -39.06 4.90 15.48
N TYR A 513 -39.76 3.80 15.28
CA TYR A 513 -40.19 2.93 16.37
C TYR A 513 -39.01 2.16 16.97
N THR A 514 -38.23 1.49 16.10
CA THR A 514 -37.01 0.77 16.51
C THR A 514 -35.97 1.72 17.09
N GLU A 515 -35.80 2.93 16.53
CA GLU A 515 -34.94 3.98 17.07
C GLU A 515 -35.30 4.31 18.51
N HIS A 516 -36.59 4.52 18.80
CA HIS A 516 -37.05 4.85 20.15
C HIS A 516 -36.78 3.72 21.13
N GLN A 517 -37.06 2.47 20.75
CA GLN A 517 -36.75 1.30 21.58
C GLN A 517 -35.27 1.17 21.90
N ILE A 518 -34.39 1.33 20.89
CA ILE A 518 -32.93 1.27 21.10
C ILE A 518 -32.48 2.35 22.08
N LEU A 519 -32.94 3.59 21.91
CA LEU A 519 -32.57 4.68 22.80
C LEU A 519 -33.06 4.49 24.23
N GLU A 520 -34.28 3.96 24.44
CA GLU A 520 -34.78 3.62 25.77
C GLU A 520 -33.95 2.50 26.40
N GLN A 521 -33.69 1.42 25.68
CA GLN A 521 -32.87 0.32 26.21
C GLN A 521 -31.47 0.78 26.56
N LEU A 522 -30.83 1.57 25.67
CA LEU A 522 -29.50 2.13 25.93
C LEU A 522 -29.51 3.05 27.17
N ARG A 523 -30.55 3.86 27.38
CA ARG A 523 -30.67 4.72 28.57
C ARG A 523 -30.83 3.92 29.85
N ASP A 524 -31.61 2.86 29.82
CA ASP A 524 -31.88 2.05 31.02
C ASP A 524 -30.64 1.26 31.43
N GLU A 525 -29.95 0.63 30.50
CA GLU A 525 -28.73 -0.13 30.76
C GLU A 525 -27.51 0.77 31.04
N MET A 526 -27.47 1.96 30.46
CA MET A 526 -26.32 2.87 30.52
C MET A 526 -26.57 4.11 31.41
N ARG A 527 -27.43 4.02 32.43
CA ARG A 527 -27.82 5.15 33.30
C ARG A 527 -26.67 5.89 33.98
N GLN A 528 -25.53 5.22 34.16
CA GLN A 528 -24.34 5.83 34.79
C GLN A 528 -23.30 6.30 33.74
N GLN A 529 -23.61 6.17 32.46
CA GLN A 529 -22.70 6.46 31.38
C GLN A 529 -23.14 7.73 30.65
N THR A 530 -22.18 8.56 30.27
CA THR A 530 -22.45 9.78 29.52
C THR A 530 -22.78 9.43 28.08
N MET A 531 -23.90 9.93 27.58
CA MET A 531 -24.31 9.71 26.19
C MET A 531 -24.33 11.02 25.42
N VAL A 532 -23.64 11.02 24.25
CA VAL A 532 -23.61 12.16 23.36
C VAL A 532 -24.26 11.74 22.04
N ILE A 533 -25.36 12.39 21.67
CA ILE A 533 -26.15 12.05 20.48
C ILE A 533 -26.09 13.22 19.49
N VAL A 534 -25.74 12.93 18.27
CA VAL A 534 -25.93 13.83 17.14
C VAL A 534 -27.02 13.27 16.26
N SER A 535 -28.07 14.03 16.02
CA SER A 535 -29.12 13.62 15.09
C SER A 535 -29.75 14.82 14.41
N HIS A 536 -30.24 14.58 13.21
CA HIS A 536 -31.10 15.51 12.48
C HIS A 536 -32.58 15.30 12.79
N ARG A 537 -32.94 14.18 13.47
CA ARG A 537 -34.31 13.84 13.84
C ARG A 537 -34.62 14.36 15.25
N ILE A 538 -35.70 15.14 15.38
CA ILE A 538 -36.16 15.65 16.68
C ILE A 538 -36.62 14.51 17.59
N SER A 539 -37.23 13.45 17.02
CA SER A 539 -37.61 12.25 17.78
C SER A 539 -36.46 11.65 18.59
N THR A 540 -35.26 11.62 18.01
CA THR A 540 -34.04 11.12 18.64
C THR A 540 -33.56 11.97 19.81
N ILE A 541 -33.66 13.30 19.68
CA ILE A 541 -33.02 14.25 20.61
C ILE A 541 -33.96 14.82 21.68
N LYS A 542 -35.29 14.79 21.46
CA LYS A 542 -36.31 15.40 22.37
C LYS A 542 -36.24 14.92 23.81
N GLY A 543 -35.79 13.69 24.01
CA GLY A 543 -35.66 13.10 25.32
C GLY A 543 -34.29 13.32 25.97
N ALA A 544 -33.36 14.09 25.41
CA ALA A 544 -32.06 14.38 26.02
C ALA A 544 -32.22 15.32 27.24
N ASP A 545 -31.32 15.14 28.23
CA ASP A 545 -31.29 16.01 29.42
C ASP A 545 -30.83 17.42 29.06
N LEU A 546 -30.03 17.55 28.01
CA LEU A 546 -29.57 18.82 27.46
C LEU A 546 -29.47 18.73 25.96
N ILE A 547 -30.09 19.66 25.24
CA ILE A 547 -29.99 19.84 23.82
C ILE A 547 -29.16 21.09 23.54
N CYS A 548 -28.11 20.95 22.72
CA CYS A 548 -27.27 22.06 22.26
C CYS A 548 -27.52 22.26 20.75
N VAL A 549 -27.92 23.45 20.37
CA VAL A 549 -28.11 23.80 18.95
C VAL A 549 -26.82 24.43 18.44
N LEU A 550 -26.15 23.74 17.51
CA LEU A 550 -24.96 24.25 16.81
C LEU A 550 -25.35 24.99 15.54
N ASP A 551 -24.81 26.19 15.37
CA ASP A 551 -24.92 26.94 14.15
C ASP A 551 -23.61 27.69 13.87
N GLN A 552 -23.09 27.56 12.63
CA GLN A 552 -21.82 28.16 12.20
C GLN A 552 -20.65 27.97 13.20
N GLY A 553 -20.57 26.79 13.82
CA GLY A 553 -19.51 26.44 14.77
C GLY A 553 -19.69 26.96 16.19
N GLU A 554 -20.80 27.59 16.54
CA GLU A 554 -21.10 28.08 17.88
C GLU A 554 -22.35 27.41 18.47
N ILE A 555 -22.41 27.23 19.81
CA ILE A 555 -23.63 26.82 20.50
C ILE A 555 -24.51 28.06 20.67
N VAL A 556 -25.57 28.16 19.87
CA VAL A 556 -26.46 29.34 19.86
C VAL A 556 -27.61 29.20 20.83
N MET A 557 -28.02 27.98 21.16
CA MET A 557 -29.09 27.68 22.13
C MET A 557 -28.76 26.41 22.91
N ARG A 558 -29.16 26.34 24.16
CA ARG A 558 -29.07 25.15 25.02
C ARG A 558 -30.23 25.10 26.02
N GLY A 559 -30.72 23.91 26.29
CA GLY A 559 -31.82 23.65 27.23
C GLY A 559 -32.48 22.31 26.99
N THR A 560 -33.51 21.98 27.72
CA THR A 560 -34.38 20.83 27.45
C THR A 560 -35.28 21.10 26.23
N HIS A 561 -35.91 20.07 25.68
CA HIS A 561 -36.87 20.22 24.59
C HIS A 561 -37.93 21.27 24.87
N ASP A 562 -38.58 21.18 26.06
CA ASP A 562 -39.67 22.07 26.45
C ASP A 562 -39.21 23.52 26.63
N GLU A 563 -37.99 23.74 27.16
CA GLU A 563 -37.40 25.06 27.31
C GLU A 563 -37.12 25.70 25.96
N LEU A 564 -36.52 24.94 25.06
CA LEU A 564 -36.18 25.42 23.73
C LEU A 564 -37.42 25.70 22.87
N MET A 565 -38.46 24.89 22.99
CA MET A 565 -39.75 25.13 22.32
C MET A 565 -40.41 26.41 22.82
N ARG A 566 -40.29 26.73 24.12
CA ARG A 566 -40.84 28.00 24.68
C ARG A 566 -40.02 29.20 24.32
N THR A 567 -38.70 29.03 24.22
CA THR A 567 -37.78 30.15 23.89
C THR A 567 -37.92 30.60 22.41
N GLY A 568 -38.36 29.72 21.55
CA GLY A 568 -38.43 29.99 20.10
C GLY A 568 -37.06 29.94 19.40
N GLY A 569 -37.00 30.46 18.20
CA GLY A 569 -35.73 30.59 17.43
C GLY A 569 -35.32 29.33 16.69
N LYS A 570 -34.01 29.14 16.45
CA LYS A 570 -33.47 28.12 15.53
C LYS A 570 -33.90 26.70 15.87
N TYR A 571 -34.13 26.37 17.13
CA TYR A 571 -34.61 25.04 17.51
C TYR A 571 -36.03 24.78 17.00
N VAL A 572 -36.93 25.74 17.16
CA VAL A 572 -38.31 25.65 16.67
C VAL A 572 -38.33 25.60 15.14
N ASP A 573 -37.50 26.43 14.48
CA ASP A 573 -37.37 26.38 13.03
C ASP A 573 -36.94 24.98 12.50
N LEU A 574 -36.04 24.29 13.23
CA LEU A 574 -35.64 22.92 12.91
C LEU A 574 -36.80 21.94 13.11
N CYS A 575 -37.57 22.07 14.18
CA CYS A 575 -38.72 21.23 14.46
C CYS A 575 -39.83 21.41 13.40
N GLU A 576 -40.14 22.66 13.02
CA GLU A 576 -41.14 22.95 12.00
C GLU A 576 -40.73 22.44 10.61
N ARG A 577 -39.46 22.60 10.23
CA ARG A 577 -38.95 22.06 8.96
C ARG A 577 -39.09 20.56 8.91
N GLN A 578 -38.70 19.85 9.96
CA GLN A 578 -38.80 18.39 10.00
C GLN A 578 -40.27 17.94 9.93
N ALA A 579 -41.15 18.59 10.69
CA ALA A 579 -42.58 18.26 10.64
C ALA A 579 -43.18 18.46 9.24
N LEU A 580 -42.76 19.51 8.53
CA LEU A 580 -43.15 19.76 7.12
C LEU A 580 -42.60 18.69 6.17
N GLU A 581 -41.33 18.28 6.34
CA GLU A 581 -40.71 17.21 5.54
C GLU A 581 -41.43 15.87 5.75
N GLU A 582 -41.77 15.52 7.00
CA GLU A 582 -42.53 14.31 7.32
C GLU A 582 -43.94 14.34 6.73
N GLN A 583 -44.62 15.48 6.75
CA GLN A 583 -45.93 15.64 6.12
C GLN A 583 -45.87 15.49 4.59
N LEU A 584 -44.85 16.07 3.95
CA LEU A 584 -44.61 15.95 2.52
C LEU A 584 -44.24 14.51 2.09
N ALA A 585 -43.53 13.77 2.93
CA ALA A 585 -43.18 12.37 2.68
C ALA A 585 -44.37 11.40 2.86
N ALA A 586 -45.38 11.79 3.64
CA ALA A 586 -46.58 11.01 3.90
C ALA A 586 -47.71 11.26 2.84
N THR A 587 -47.57 12.27 2.00
CA THR A 587 -48.43 12.59 0.86
C THR A 587 -47.86 12.06 -0.45
#